data_26a104d39d9347ccacd81baa4eca8ab3
#
_entry.id   26a104d39d9347ccacd81baa4eca8ab3
#
_cell.length_a   1.000
_cell.length_b   1.000
_cell.length_c   1.000
_cell.angle_alpha   90.00
_cell.angle_beta   90.00
_cell.angle_gamma   90.00
#
_symmetry.space_group_name_H-M   'P 1'
#
loop_
_entity.id
_entity.type
_entity.pdbx_description
1 polymer ?
#
loop_
_entity_poly.entity_id
_entity_poly.type
_entity_poly.pdbx_seq_one_letter_code
_entity_poly.pdbx_strand_id
1 'polypeptide(L)'
;MTTPRYNTRCDAKTAYTSRRAHRARWDRAKEGGLILVAVLWMLAVMTALVAVAGQTSRLNMKMAMAATDEVRCKWACRAGLEHAIGILNEDPKDSDCLMDLWSDNDDDFNDVVLERCRYSVRVVDEASKLNINVATKDQLMALPYMEQDIADAIIDWRDGDDDPSSLGAEAGYYANLPIPYKVRNGPFRTVRELLQVKGVTEEKLYGEDTNCNGLLDANERDGDLSPPSDDGDEYLDPGWIAYLTCYSYERNVDAEGKERININQATQQQLQDGLGLKASQARWIVDNRGGGFRSIADLINDRSPKTASESSGGRSDQAEPIDLQTFSQIADRITITGEQRIPGRVNLNTASAEVLMALFGRDDQAEQIARSIVADRAGLPYGFTSVAELLNQPSMTVERFKAVVELVTVRSDVFTIQCLATADVTGANFRIESVVDRSTSPCTVLYWYQGAN
;
A
#
# COMPACT_ATOMS: atom_id res chain seq x y z
N MET A 1 55.56 -99.76 -81.50
CA MET A 1 54.42 -99.99 -80.74
C MET A 1 54.28 -98.84 -79.86
N THR A 2 53.46 -98.02 -80.17
CA THR A 2 53.42 -96.60 -79.89
C THR A 2 52.61 -96.32 -78.65
N THR A 3 53.14 -95.59 -77.69
CA THR A 3 52.44 -95.02 -76.54
C THR A 3 52.14 -93.51 -76.79
N PRO A 4 50.97 -93.05 -76.56
CA PRO A 4 50.72 -91.61 -76.62
C PRO A 4 50.92 -90.97 -75.29
N ARG A 5 51.59 -89.83 -75.27
CA ARG A 5 51.72 -88.90 -74.13
C ARG A 5 50.48 -88.07 -73.96
N TYR A 6 49.88 -88.08 -72.78
CA TYR A 6 48.89 -87.18 -72.38
C TYR A 6 49.50 -85.92 -71.72
N ASN A 7 49.18 -84.80 -72.27
CA ASN A 7 49.68 -83.54 -71.85
C ASN A 7 48.58 -82.86 -71.00
N THR A 8 48.69 -82.86 -69.71
CA THR A 8 47.75 -82.14 -68.81
C THR A 8 48.29 -80.74 -68.46
N ARG A 9 47.91 -79.80 -69.24
CA ARG A 9 47.99 -78.40 -68.80
C ARG A 9 46.76 -78.07 -67.98
N CYS A 10 46.89 -78.06 -66.67
CA CYS A 10 45.82 -77.54 -65.76
C CYS A 10 45.73 -76.04 -65.85
N ASP A 11 44.52 -75.61 -66.10
CA ASP A 11 44.12 -74.21 -66.20
C ASP A 11 44.31 -73.43 -64.88
N ALA A 12 45.50 -72.85 -64.74
CA ALA A 12 45.75 -71.88 -63.64
C ALA A 12 45.07 -70.55 -63.80
N LYS A 13 44.41 -70.29 -64.95
CA LYS A 13 43.71 -69.02 -65.23
C LYS A 13 42.28 -68.92 -64.65
N THR A 14 41.57 -70.03 -64.50
CA THR A 14 40.19 -70.03 -63.99
C THR A 14 40.10 -69.82 -62.48
N ALA A 15 41.12 -70.31 -61.71
CA ALA A 15 41.17 -70.14 -60.26
C ALA A 15 41.51 -68.68 -59.84
N TYR A 16 42.30 -67.97 -60.70
CA TYR A 16 42.66 -66.56 -60.41
C TYR A 16 41.56 -65.56 -60.66
N THR A 17 40.72 -65.80 -61.65
CA THR A 17 39.55 -64.93 -61.99
C THR A 17 38.45 -65.10 -60.96
N SER A 18 38.21 -66.29 -60.42
CA SER A 18 37.17 -66.48 -59.40
C SER A 18 37.55 -65.86 -58.03
N ARG A 19 38.83 -65.90 -57.65
CA ARG A 19 39.30 -65.26 -56.46
C ARG A 19 39.26 -63.72 -56.54
N ARG A 20 39.47 -63.13 -57.73
CA ARG A 20 39.39 -61.69 -57.95
C ARG A 20 37.92 -61.19 -57.95
N ALA A 21 37.01 -61.96 -58.53
CA ALA A 21 35.61 -61.66 -58.57
C ALA A 21 34.97 -61.74 -57.16
N HIS A 22 35.38 -62.75 -56.32
CA HIS A 22 34.92 -62.83 -54.93
C HIS A 22 35.51 -61.73 -54.04
N ARG A 23 36.76 -61.30 -54.22
CA ARG A 23 37.34 -60.19 -53.45
C ARG A 23 36.62 -58.84 -53.86
N ALA A 24 36.42 -58.58 -55.11
CA ALA A 24 35.74 -57.36 -55.59
C ALA A 24 34.32 -57.32 -55.10
N ARG A 25 33.62 -58.43 -54.95
CA ARG A 25 32.25 -58.50 -54.40
C ARG A 25 32.18 -58.27 -52.90
N TRP A 26 33.20 -58.76 -52.13
CA TRP A 26 33.32 -58.53 -50.70
C TRP A 26 33.68 -57.05 -50.38
N ASP A 27 34.56 -56.43 -51.16
CA ASP A 27 34.96 -55.05 -50.97
C ASP A 27 33.79 -54.10 -51.30
N ARG A 28 32.96 -54.33 -52.34
CA ARG A 28 31.76 -53.58 -52.63
C ARG A 28 30.67 -53.73 -51.57
N ALA A 29 30.51 -54.86 -50.91
CA ALA A 29 29.61 -55.12 -49.83
C ALA A 29 30.05 -54.35 -48.56
N LYS A 30 31.35 -54.20 -48.30
CA LYS A 30 31.89 -53.40 -47.19
C LYS A 30 31.75 -51.93 -47.41
N GLU A 31 31.93 -51.44 -48.65
CA GLU A 31 31.70 -50.01 -49.00
C GLU A 31 30.24 -49.63 -48.90
N GLY A 32 29.32 -50.50 -49.31
CA GLY A 32 27.88 -50.26 -49.19
C GLY A 32 27.41 -50.16 -47.72
N GLY A 33 28.01 -50.97 -46.83
CA GLY A 33 27.75 -50.91 -45.36
C GLY A 33 28.23 -49.60 -44.71
N LEU A 34 29.39 -49.10 -45.14
CA LEU A 34 29.92 -47.81 -44.62
C LEU A 34 29.07 -46.63 -45.06
N ILE A 35 28.61 -46.63 -46.31
CA ILE A 35 27.72 -45.58 -46.86
C ILE A 35 26.39 -45.57 -46.10
N LEU A 36 25.79 -46.73 -45.84
CA LEU A 36 24.56 -46.85 -45.07
C LEU A 36 24.71 -46.26 -43.65
N VAL A 37 25.79 -46.60 -42.97
CA VAL A 37 26.08 -46.05 -41.61
C VAL A 37 26.29 -44.55 -41.68
N ALA A 38 27.00 -44.02 -42.67
CA ALA A 38 27.20 -42.60 -42.87
C ALA A 38 25.85 -41.84 -43.12
N VAL A 39 24.97 -42.43 -43.94
CA VAL A 39 23.63 -41.88 -44.19
C VAL A 39 22.76 -41.88 -42.92
N LEU A 40 22.78 -43.00 -42.19
CA LEU A 40 22.05 -43.06 -40.88
C LEU A 40 22.58 -42.05 -39.88
N TRP A 41 23.89 -41.86 -39.80
CA TRP A 41 24.52 -40.84 -38.95
C TRP A 41 24.09 -39.41 -39.39
N MET A 42 24.10 -39.13 -40.68
CA MET A 42 23.67 -37.86 -41.25
C MET A 42 22.21 -37.61 -40.95
N LEU A 43 21.32 -38.59 -41.08
CA LEU A 43 19.91 -38.51 -40.73
C LEU A 43 19.73 -38.26 -39.22
N ALA A 44 20.49 -38.97 -38.37
CA ALA A 44 20.46 -38.78 -36.93
C ALA A 44 20.88 -37.34 -36.52
N VAL A 45 21.96 -36.83 -37.12
CA VAL A 45 22.42 -35.45 -36.88
C VAL A 45 21.40 -34.44 -37.38
N MET A 46 20.84 -34.66 -38.59
CA MET A 46 19.80 -33.76 -39.14
C MET A 46 18.53 -33.77 -38.31
N THR A 47 18.06 -34.93 -37.81
CA THR A 47 16.89 -34.98 -36.93
C THR A 47 17.17 -34.31 -35.57
N ALA A 48 18.36 -34.45 -35.02
CA ALA A 48 18.79 -33.77 -33.80
C ALA A 48 18.81 -32.24 -34.01
N LEU A 49 19.38 -31.77 -35.13
CA LEU A 49 19.40 -30.34 -35.47
C LEU A 49 17.98 -29.75 -35.64
N VAL A 50 17.10 -30.48 -36.34
CA VAL A 50 15.71 -30.07 -36.51
C VAL A 50 14.98 -30.05 -35.15
N ALA A 51 15.22 -31.03 -34.28
CA ALA A 51 14.63 -31.06 -32.94
C ALA A 51 15.11 -29.88 -32.09
N VAL A 52 16.40 -29.57 -32.08
CA VAL A 52 16.97 -28.42 -31.36
C VAL A 52 16.43 -27.09 -31.92
N ALA A 53 16.41 -26.93 -33.25
CA ALA A 53 15.87 -25.74 -33.90
C ALA A 53 14.37 -25.56 -33.56
N GLY A 54 13.60 -26.66 -33.57
CA GLY A 54 12.21 -26.66 -33.19
C GLY A 54 11.95 -26.28 -31.73
N GLN A 55 12.78 -26.80 -30.82
CA GLN A 55 12.73 -26.43 -29.38
C GLN A 55 13.08 -24.95 -29.17
N THR A 56 14.16 -24.48 -29.80
CA THR A 56 14.59 -23.07 -29.72
C THR A 56 13.53 -22.13 -30.28
N SER A 57 12.92 -22.49 -31.41
CA SER A 57 11.83 -21.70 -32.01
C SER A 57 10.61 -21.62 -31.10
N ARG A 58 10.19 -22.73 -30.47
CA ARG A 58 9.10 -22.75 -29.49
C ARG A 58 9.41 -21.92 -28.26
N LEU A 59 10.64 -21.99 -27.75
CA LEU A 59 11.08 -21.20 -26.59
C LEU A 59 11.05 -19.69 -26.92
N ASN A 60 11.61 -19.31 -28.08
CA ASN A 60 11.59 -17.93 -28.54
C ASN A 60 10.16 -17.40 -28.72
N MET A 61 9.25 -18.24 -29.24
CA MET A 61 7.85 -17.88 -29.39
C MET A 61 7.17 -17.65 -28.03
N LYS A 62 7.42 -18.54 -27.06
CA LYS A 62 6.90 -18.38 -25.70
C LYS A 62 7.43 -17.09 -25.03
N MET A 63 8.75 -16.83 -25.16
CA MET A 63 9.33 -15.59 -24.64
C MET A 63 8.75 -14.34 -25.32
N ALA A 64 8.56 -14.36 -26.62
CA ALA A 64 7.96 -13.26 -27.36
C ALA A 64 6.49 -13.03 -26.97
N MET A 65 5.73 -14.11 -26.74
CA MET A 65 4.36 -14.02 -26.23
C MET A 65 4.34 -13.44 -24.81
N ALA A 66 5.18 -13.95 -23.89
CA ALA A 66 5.26 -13.45 -22.52
C ALA A 66 5.62 -11.96 -22.48
N ALA A 67 6.63 -11.53 -23.25
CA ALA A 67 7.01 -10.12 -23.34
C ALA A 67 5.89 -9.23 -23.92
N THR A 68 5.11 -9.76 -24.89
CA THR A 68 3.96 -9.04 -25.45
C THR A 68 2.84 -8.93 -24.40
N ASP A 69 2.58 -10.00 -23.67
CA ASP A 69 1.53 -10.04 -22.66
C ASP A 69 1.91 -9.18 -21.44
N GLU A 70 3.20 -9.11 -21.05
CA GLU A 70 3.69 -8.17 -20.02
C GLU A 70 3.37 -6.70 -20.39
N VAL A 71 3.62 -6.33 -21.67
CA VAL A 71 3.27 -4.98 -22.15
C VAL A 71 1.76 -4.75 -22.10
N ARG A 72 0.94 -5.76 -22.44
CA ARG A 72 -0.53 -5.67 -22.33
C ARG A 72 -0.95 -5.49 -20.87
N CYS A 73 -0.41 -6.30 -19.95
CA CYS A 73 -0.68 -6.17 -18.51
C CYS A 73 -0.31 -4.79 -18.00
N LYS A 74 0.84 -4.24 -18.43
CA LYS A 74 1.22 -2.85 -18.10
C LYS A 74 0.15 -1.83 -18.50
N TRP A 75 -0.39 -1.94 -19.73
CA TRP A 75 -1.42 -1.02 -20.20
C TRP A 75 -2.78 -1.28 -19.55
N ALA A 76 -3.10 -2.54 -19.22
CA ALA A 76 -4.29 -2.87 -18.44
C ALA A 76 -4.23 -2.27 -17.03
N CYS A 77 -3.08 -2.40 -16.31
CA CYS A 77 -2.86 -1.72 -15.04
C CYS A 77 -2.99 -0.20 -15.16
N ARG A 78 -2.44 0.38 -16.25
CA ARG A 78 -2.57 1.82 -16.46
C ARG A 78 -4.03 2.24 -16.66
N ALA A 79 -4.81 1.45 -17.40
CA ALA A 79 -6.23 1.71 -17.58
C ALA A 79 -7.00 1.64 -16.25
N GLY A 80 -6.75 0.59 -15.44
CA GLY A 80 -7.37 0.46 -14.12
C GLY A 80 -7.01 1.61 -13.18
N LEU A 81 -5.75 2.04 -13.18
CA LEU A 81 -5.31 3.19 -12.39
C LEU A 81 -6.01 4.49 -12.81
N GLU A 82 -6.08 4.79 -14.11
CA GLU A 82 -6.74 5.99 -14.62
C GLU A 82 -8.25 5.96 -14.34
N HIS A 83 -8.85 4.76 -14.37
CA HIS A 83 -10.26 4.58 -14.00
C HIS A 83 -10.48 4.91 -12.52
N ALA A 84 -9.66 4.38 -11.61
CA ALA A 84 -9.73 4.70 -10.19
C ALA A 84 -9.52 6.20 -9.91
N ILE A 85 -8.58 6.86 -10.61
CA ILE A 85 -8.39 8.31 -10.54
C ILE A 85 -9.65 9.05 -11.01
N GLY A 86 -10.32 8.55 -12.05
CA GLY A 86 -11.59 9.10 -12.53
C GLY A 86 -12.66 9.07 -11.44
N ILE A 87 -12.84 7.92 -10.79
CA ILE A 87 -13.78 7.75 -9.67
C ILE A 87 -13.43 8.71 -8.52
N LEU A 88 -12.15 8.75 -8.09
CA LEU A 88 -11.72 9.65 -7.02
C LEU A 88 -11.92 11.15 -7.35
N ASN A 89 -11.88 11.55 -8.62
CA ASN A 89 -12.12 12.93 -9.01
C ASN A 89 -13.62 13.32 -8.94
N GLU A 90 -14.51 12.36 -9.17
CA GLU A 90 -15.97 12.57 -9.15
C GLU A 90 -16.57 12.35 -7.78
N ASP A 91 -15.84 11.70 -6.89
CA ASP A 91 -16.27 11.37 -5.53
C ASP A 91 -16.47 12.65 -4.67
N PRO A 92 -17.57 12.74 -3.90
CA PRO A 92 -17.80 13.85 -2.97
C PRO A 92 -16.63 13.99 -1.97
N LYS A 93 -16.33 15.22 -1.56
CA LYS A 93 -15.19 15.53 -0.67
C LYS A 93 -15.62 15.95 0.74
N ASP A 94 -16.87 15.71 1.09
CA ASP A 94 -17.45 16.06 2.39
C ASP A 94 -17.18 14.99 3.46
N SER A 95 -17.15 13.72 3.08
CA SER A 95 -16.67 12.60 3.89
C SER A 95 -16.14 11.49 3.01
N ASP A 96 -15.27 10.64 3.53
CA ASP A 96 -14.73 9.47 2.84
C ASP A 96 -14.90 8.22 3.71
N CYS A 97 -15.53 7.19 3.17
CA CYS A 97 -15.79 5.94 3.87
C CYS A 97 -15.59 4.71 3.00
N LEU A 98 -15.57 3.52 3.62
CA LEU A 98 -15.37 2.26 2.91
C LEU A 98 -16.58 1.82 2.06
N MET A 99 -17.70 2.56 2.09
CA MET A 99 -18.89 2.34 1.27
C MET A 99 -18.88 3.17 -0.02
N ASP A 100 -17.89 4.04 -0.21
CA ASP A 100 -17.76 4.88 -1.39
C ASP A 100 -17.25 4.06 -2.59
N LEU A 101 -17.59 4.52 -3.81
CA LEU A 101 -17.26 3.83 -5.07
C LEU A 101 -15.74 3.64 -5.29
N TRP A 102 -14.92 4.42 -4.62
CA TRP A 102 -13.47 4.21 -4.69
C TRP A 102 -13.00 3.00 -3.87
N SER A 103 -13.81 2.50 -2.92
CA SER A 103 -13.51 1.36 -2.05
C SER A 103 -14.41 0.15 -2.32
N ASP A 104 -15.73 0.33 -2.35
CA ASP A 104 -16.73 -0.72 -2.58
C ASP A 104 -17.22 -0.69 -4.04
N ASN A 105 -16.43 -1.31 -4.94
CA ASN A 105 -16.70 -1.30 -6.38
C ASN A 105 -16.15 -2.55 -7.07
N ASP A 106 -16.71 -3.70 -6.73
CA ASP A 106 -16.28 -4.98 -7.30
C ASP A 106 -16.45 -5.04 -8.82
N ASP A 107 -17.48 -4.40 -9.38
CA ASP A 107 -17.79 -4.44 -10.81
C ASP A 107 -16.70 -3.78 -11.67
N ASP A 108 -16.09 -2.69 -11.19
CA ASP A 108 -15.09 -1.92 -11.92
C ASP A 108 -13.65 -2.23 -11.49
N PHE A 109 -13.46 -2.84 -10.30
CA PHE A 109 -12.15 -3.03 -9.70
C PHE A 109 -11.71 -4.48 -9.56
N ASN A 110 -12.63 -5.45 -9.64
CA ASN A 110 -12.27 -6.84 -9.42
C ASN A 110 -12.34 -7.67 -10.69
N ASP A 111 -11.22 -8.29 -11.08
CA ASP A 111 -11.09 -9.22 -12.22
C ASP A 111 -11.63 -8.66 -13.56
N VAL A 112 -11.41 -7.37 -13.80
CA VAL A 112 -11.92 -6.66 -14.99
C VAL A 112 -11.21 -7.16 -16.23
N VAL A 113 -11.98 -7.66 -17.21
CA VAL A 113 -11.44 -8.23 -18.44
C VAL A 113 -11.14 -7.13 -19.46
N LEU A 114 -9.89 -7.06 -19.90
CA LEU A 114 -9.44 -6.17 -20.97
C LEU A 114 -8.68 -6.98 -22.04
N GLU A 115 -9.33 -7.30 -23.14
CA GLU A 115 -8.83 -8.16 -24.23
C GLU A 115 -8.41 -9.56 -23.73
N ARG A 116 -7.10 -9.78 -23.51
CA ARG A 116 -6.47 -11.04 -23.09
C ARG A 116 -5.81 -10.94 -21.73
N CYS A 117 -6.09 -9.89 -21.00
CA CYS A 117 -5.61 -9.63 -19.66
C CYS A 117 -6.80 -9.36 -18.76
N ARG A 118 -6.59 -9.63 -17.47
CA ARG A 118 -7.50 -9.22 -16.39
C ARG A 118 -6.73 -8.31 -15.47
N TYR A 119 -7.40 -7.33 -14.92
CA TYR A 119 -6.80 -6.49 -13.89
C TYR A 119 -7.72 -6.35 -12.69
N SER A 120 -7.11 -6.19 -11.53
CA SER A 120 -7.81 -5.80 -10.31
C SER A 120 -7.16 -4.54 -9.73
N VAL A 121 -7.99 -3.67 -9.19
CA VAL A 121 -7.59 -2.41 -8.57
C VAL A 121 -7.97 -2.45 -7.09
N ARG A 122 -7.08 -1.98 -6.23
CA ARG A 122 -7.35 -1.71 -4.83
C ARG A 122 -6.98 -0.26 -4.55
N VAL A 123 -7.91 0.48 -3.96
CA VAL A 123 -7.68 1.85 -3.51
C VAL A 123 -7.63 1.85 -1.98
N VAL A 124 -6.61 2.48 -1.42
CA VAL A 124 -6.40 2.57 0.02
C VAL A 124 -6.29 4.03 0.40
N ASP A 125 -7.09 4.45 1.35
CA ASP A 125 -7.01 5.77 1.95
C ASP A 125 -5.73 5.90 2.78
N GLU A 126 -4.85 6.85 2.45
CA GLU A 126 -3.63 7.10 3.22
C GLU A 126 -3.93 7.75 4.59
N ALA A 127 -5.08 8.40 4.76
CA ALA A 127 -5.51 8.88 6.07
C ALA A 127 -6.06 7.74 6.97
N SER A 128 -6.24 6.52 6.46
CA SER A 128 -6.55 5.36 7.29
C SER A 128 -5.38 4.92 8.17
N LYS A 129 -4.18 5.47 7.94
CA LYS A 129 -2.91 5.07 8.54
C LYS A 129 -2.30 6.17 9.39
N LEU A 130 -1.45 5.78 10.32
CA LEU A 130 -0.68 6.71 11.14
C LEU A 130 0.47 7.30 10.31
N ASN A 131 0.58 8.63 10.26
CA ASN A 131 1.67 9.27 9.54
C ASN A 131 2.98 9.21 10.36
N ILE A 132 3.94 8.42 9.87
CA ILE A 132 5.22 8.18 10.54
C ILE A 132 6.03 9.47 10.76
N ASN A 133 5.81 10.51 9.96
CA ASN A 133 6.54 11.77 10.05
C ASN A 133 6.09 12.68 11.19
N VAL A 134 4.88 12.45 11.74
CA VAL A 134 4.31 13.25 12.84
C VAL A 134 3.87 12.43 14.04
N ALA A 135 3.79 11.11 13.90
CA ALA A 135 3.39 10.20 14.99
C ALA A 135 4.30 10.37 16.21
N THR A 136 3.69 10.41 17.39
CA THR A 136 4.44 10.43 18.66
C THR A 136 5.02 9.05 18.97
N LYS A 137 6.00 9.00 19.88
CA LYS A 137 6.56 7.72 20.37
C LYS A 137 5.46 6.81 20.94
N ASP A 138 4.54 7.37 21.73
CA ASP A 138 3.45 6.59 22.34
C ASP A 138 2.51 6.00 21.29
N GLN A 139 2.23 6.74 20.21
CA GLN A 139 1.45 6.25 19.08
C GLN A 139 2.16 5.13 18.32
N LEU A 140 3.47 5.28 18.04
CA LEU A 140 4.26 4.22 17.41
C LEU A 140 4.28 2.98 18.30
N MET A 141 4.55 3.14 19.60
CA MET A 141 4.56 2.04 20.57
C MET A 141 3.21 1.34 20.73
N ALA A 142 2.11 1.94 20.28
CA ALA A 142 0.78 1.32 20.32
C ALA A 142 0.52 0.39 19.13
N LEU A 143 1.32 0.45 18.08
CA LEU A 143 1.22 -0.47 16.93
C LEU A 143 1.63 -1.90 17.34
N PRO A 144 1.09 -2.92 16.67
CA PRO A 144 1.47 -4.31 16.87
C PRO A 144 2.98 -4.51 16.70
N TYR A 145 3.58 -5.34 17.56
CA TYR A 145 5.00 -5.73 17.52
C TYR A 145 6.02 -4.58 17.54
N MET A 146 5.60 -3.34 17.85
CA MET A 146 6.50 -2.20 17.94
C MET A 146 7.30 -2.24 19.24
N GLU A 147 8.62 -2.21 19.14
CA GLU A 147 9.55 -2.21 20.27
C GLU A 147 10.09 -0.80 20.51
N GLN A 148 10.48 -0.52 21.75
CA GLN A 148 10.90 0.83 22.16
C GLN A 148 12.15 1.31 21.42
N ASP A 149 13.12 0.43 21.18
CA ASP A 149 14.36 0.77 20.48
C ASP A 149 14.12 1.10 19.00
N ILE A 150 13.13 0.43 18.36
CA ILE A 150 12.71 0.73 17.01
C ILE A 150 11.96 2.05 16.96
N ALA A 151 11.03 2.29 17.90
CA ALA A 151 10.30 3.56 17.95
C ALA A 151 11.26 4.75 18.17
N ASP A 152 12.27 4.59 19.05
CA ASP A 152 13.33 5.59 19.26
C ASP A 152 14.15 5.80 17.98
N ALA A 153 14.55 4.72 17.31
CA ALA A 153 15.32 4.81 16.07
C ALA A 153 14.51 5.42 14.89
N ILE A 154 13.20 5.24 14.85
CA ILE A 154 12.31 5.89 13.87
C ILE A 154 12.28 7.41 14.11
N ILE A 155 12.23 7.84 15.36
CA ILE A 155 12.22 9.27 15.71
C ILE A 155 13.55 9.90 15.35
N ASP A 156 14.68 9.29 15.77
CA ASP A 156 16.03 9.76 15.46
C ASP A 156 16.28 9.81 13.93
N TRP A 157 15.74 8.85 13.17
CA TRP A 157 15.89 8.86 11.72
C TRP A 157 15.28 10.08 11.04
N ARG A 158 14.13 10.57 11.57
CA ARG A 158 13.33 11.64 10.95
C ARG A 158 13.57 13.03 11.51
N ASP A 159 14.15 13.16 12.72
CA ASP A 159 14.45 14.48 13.28
C ASP A 159 15.72 15.09 12.67
N GLY A 160 16.06 16.30 13.04
CA GLY A 160 17.09 17.07 12.35
C GLY A 160 18.40 17.21 13.12
N ASP A 161 18.51 16.54 14.26
CA ASP A 161 19.75 16.60 15.06
C ASP A 161 20.54 15.28 15.01
N ASP A 162 21.61 15.14 15.79
CA ASP A 162 22.44 13.95 15.87
C ASP A 162 22.50 13.41 17.31
N ASP A 163 21.54 13.78 18.17
CA ASP A 163 21.47 13.40 19.57
C ASP A 163 20.58 12.15 19.74
N PRO A 164 21.14 10.94 19.92
CA PRO A 164 20.36 9.73 19.93
C PRO A 164 19.41 9.67 21.12
N SER A 165 18.17 9.25 20.86
CA SER A 165 17.22 8.84 21.90
C SER A 165 17.79 7.68 22.73
N SER A 166 17.20 7.39 23.88
CA SER A 166 17.72 6.42 24.86
C SER A 166 18.12 5.06 24.27
N LEU A 167 17.35 4.54 23.33
CA LEU A 167 17.59 3.26 22.64
C LEU A 167 17.68 3.44 21.11
N GLY A 168 17.68 4.67 20.62
CA GLY A 168 17.64 5.01 19.24
C GLY A 168 18.96 4.85 18.48
N ALA A 169 19.08 5.49 17.31
CA ALA A 169 20.27 5.39 16.47
C ALA A 169 20.42 6.61 15.56
N GLU A 170 21.57 7.25 15.63
CA GLU A 170 21.97 8.40 14.85
C GLU A 170 23.14 8.11 13.90
N ALA A 171 23.64 9.13 13.24
CA ALA A 171 24.72 9.06 12.25
C ALA A 171 25.92 8.20 12.68
N GLY A 172 26.28 8.24 13.96
CA GLY A 172 27.34 7.42 14.53
C GLY A 172 27.08 5.92 14.47
N TYR A 173 25.83 5.49 14.65
CA TYR A 173 25.44 4.07 14.53
C TYR A 173 25.55 3.60 13.08
N TYR A 174 24.91 4.31 12.15
CA TYR A 174 24.82 3.93 10.73
C TYR A 174 26.18 3.99 10.01
N ALA A 175 27.07 4.89 10.42
CA ALA A 175 28.43 4.98 9.89
C ALA A 175 29.34 3.82 10.32
N ASN A 176 29.02 3.12 11.40
CA ASN A 176 29.79 1.98 11.93
C ASN A 176 29.23 0.60 11.51
N LEU A 177 28.20 0.54 10.69
CA LEU A 177 27.68 -0.70 10.14
C LEU A 177 28.68 -1.37 9.19
N PRO A 178 28.61 -2.71 8.96
CA PRO A 178 29.43 -3.41 7.99
C PRO A 178 29.33 -2.83 6.56
N ILE A 179 28.15 -2.31 6.19
CA ILE A 179 27.92 -1.53 4.99
C ILE A 179 27.41 -0.17 5.46
N PRO A 180 28.30 0.83 5.59
CA PRO A 180 27.92 2.12 6.13
C PRO A 180 27.01 2.90 5.16
N TYR A 181 26.05 3.62 5.71
CA TYR A 181 25.23 4.57 4.96
C TYR A 181 24.91 5.79 5.83
N LYS A 182 24.41 6.82 5.17
CA LYS A 182 24.10 8.08 5.82
C LYS A 182 22.66 8.08 6.29
N VAL A 183 22.43 8.37 7.57
CA VAL A 183 21.08 8.64 8.11
C VAL A 183 20.45 9.84 7.38
N ARG A 184 19.13 9.85 7.30
CA ARG A 184 18.42 10.92 6.59
C ARG A 184 18.39 12.23 7.37
N ASN A 185 18.20 12.20 8.68
CA ASN A 185 17.91 13.35 9.56
C ASN A 185 16.84 14.25 8.92
N GLY A 186 15.68 13.66 8.64
CA GLY A 186 14.56 14.32 8.01
C GLY A 186 13.39 13.39 7.67
N PRO A 187 12.26 13.92 7.25
CA PRO A 187 11.02 13.14 7.04
C PRO A 187 11.20 11.96 6.10
N PHE A 188 10.58 10.83 6.45
CA PHE A 188 10.47 9.67 5.56
C PHE A 188 9.78 10.04 4.25
N ARG A 189 10.28 9.54 3.14
CA ARG A 189 9.66 9.71 1.81
C ARG A 189 8.73 8.57 1.44
N THR A 190 9.06 7.37 1.92
CA THR A 190 8.25 6.16 1.74
C THR A 190 8.34 5.32 3.01
N VAL A 191 7.29 4.54 3.30
CA VAL A 191 7.29 3.62 4.45
C VAL A 191 8.37 2.53 4.29
N ARG A 192 8.70 2.14 3.05
CA ARG A 192 9.78 1.16 2.77
C ARG A 192 11.17 1.63 3.20
N GLU A 193 11.37 2.93 3.42
CA GLU A 193 12.60 3.48 3.99
C GLU A 193 12.87 2.99 5.41
N LEU A 194 11.83 2.50 6.11
CA LEU A 194 11.98 1.86 7.42
C LEU A 194 12.96 0.69 7.42
N LEU A 195 13.12 -0.03 6.30
CA LEU A 195 14.13 -1.10 6.20
C LEU A 195 15.58 -0.62 6.40
N GLN A 196 15.81 0.70 6.39
CA GLN A 196 17.11 1.28 6.69
C GLN A 196 17.23 1.68 8.16
N VAL A 197 16.15 1.64 8.93
CA VAL A 197 16.14 2.01 10.35
C VAL A 197 16.61 0.83 11.20
N LYS A 198 17.40 1.12 12.23
CA LYS A 198 17.88 0.12 13.20
C LYS A 198 16.75 -0.74 13.75
N GLY A 199 16.92 -2.06 13.71
CA GLY A 199 15.99 -3.03 14.28
C GLY A 199 14.78 -3.38 13.41
N VAL A 200 14.55 -2.69 12.30
CA VAL A 200 13.48 -3.02 11.36
C VAL A 200 13.91 -4.16 10.43
N THR A 201 13.06 -5.17 10.31
CA THR A 201 13.21 -6.30 9.39
C THR A 201 12.09 -6.29 8.34
N GLU A 202 12.26 -7.03 7.25
CA GLU A 202 11.21 -7.23 6.26
C GLU A 202 9.95 -7.83 6.87
N GLU A 203 10.11 -8.78 7.78
CA GLU A 203 9.06 -9.45 8.53
C GLU A 203 8.22 -8.47 9.37
N LYS A 204 8.87 -7.51 10.08
CA LYS A 204 8.16 -6.47 10.82
C LYS A 204 7.45 -5.46 9.90
N LEU A 205 8.07 -5.14 8.75
CA LEU A 205 7.52 -4.17 7.82
C LEU A 205 6.35 -4.72 7.03
N TYR A 206 6.46 -5.93 6.49
CA TYR A 206 5.46 -6.53 5.59
C TYR A 206 4.56 -7.55 6.29
N GLY A 207 4.98 -8.08 7.46
CA GLY A 207 4.28 -9.20 8.08
C GLY A 207 4.28 -10.42 7.16
N GLU A 208 3.15 -11.11 7.10
CA GLU A 208 2.89 -12.21 6.20
C GLU A 208 2.53 -11.72 4.78
N ASP A 209 1.89 -10.54 4.66
CA ASP A 209 1.50 -9.92 3.38
C ASP A 209 2.70 -9.29 2.65
N THR A 210 3.63 -10.14 2.21
CA THR A 210 4.86 -9.66 1.54
C THR A 210 4.61 -9.06 0.17
N ASN A 211 3.52 -9.44 -0.48
CA ASN A 211 3.11 -8.89 -1.78
C ASN A 211 2.20 -7.66 -1.62
N CYS A 212 1.80 -7.31 -0.39
CA CYS A 212 0.94 -6.17 -0.03
C CYS A 212 -0.39 -6.18 -0.81
N ASN A 213 -1.01 -7.34 -1.00
CA ASN A 213 -2.29 -7.46 -1.67
C ASN A 213 -3.49 -7.43 -0.68
N GLY A 214 -3.23 -7.64 0.62
CA GLY A 214 -4.21 -7.68 1.70
C GLY A 214 -5.13 -8.91 1.65
N LEU A 215 -4.70 -9.97 0.97
CA LEU A 215 -5.39 -11.25 0.88
C LEU A 215 -4.51 -12.34 1.48
N LEU A 216 -5.10 -13.29 2.17
CA LEU A 216 -4.37 -14.44 2.69
C LEU A 216 -4.09 -15.44 1.56
N ASP A 217 -2.90 -15.40 1.00
CA ASP A 217 -2.46 -16.30 -0.06
C ASP A 217 -2.07 -17.69 0.48
N ALA A 218 -1.87 -18.66 -0.41
CA ALA A 218 -1.58 -20.03 -0.02
C ALA A 218 -0.22 -20.19 0.71
N ASN A 219 0.74 -19.34 0.38
CA ASN A 219 2.07 -19.29 1.01
C ASN A 219 2.11 -18.45 2.29
N GLU A 220 1.02 -17.78 2.64
CA GLU A 220 0.84 -16.95 3.84
C GLU A 220 -0.01 -17.65 4.91
N ARG A 221 -0.26 -18.97 4.73
CA ARG A 221 -0.99 -19.83 5.65
C ARG A 221 -0.47 -21.27 5.70
N ASP A 222 0.77 -21.50 5.28
CA ASP A 222 1.37 -22.82 5.21
C ASP A 222 2.46 -23.06 6.27
N GLY A 223 2.61 -22.15 7.22
CA GLY A 223 3.63 -22.13 8.25
C GLY A 223 5.00 -21.85 7.66
N ASP A 224 5.98 -22.68 7.97
CA ASP A 224 7.34 -22.56 7.46
C ASP A 224 7.61 -23.31 6.15
N LEU A 225 6.56 -23.74 5.41
CA LEU A 225 6.74 -24.54 4.19
C LEU A 225 7.24 -23.68 3.01
N SER A 226 6.78 -22.45 2.91
CA SER A 226 7.27 -21.48 1.92
C SER A 226 7.35 -20.06 2.53
N PRO A 227 8.23 -19.17 2.00
CA PRO A 227 8.24 -17.77 2.45
C PRO A 227 6.96 -17.00 2.05
N PRO A 228 6.47 -16.08 2.90
CA PRO A 228 7.00 -15.73 4.23
C PRO A 228 6.75 -16.82 5.28
N SER A 229 7.43 -16.74 6.43
CA SER A 229 7.05 -17.52 7.60
C SER A 229 5.77 -16.96 8.18
N ASP A 230 4.78 -17.82 8.42
CA ASP A 230 3.49 -17.48 9.03
C ASP A 230 3.22 -18.36 10.26
N ASP A 231 2.27 -18.01 11.10
CA ASP A 231 1.95 -18.78 12.31
C ASP A 231 0.86 -19.85 12.09
N GLY A 232 0.29 -19.92 10.88
CA GLY A 232 -0.69 -20.91 10.46
C GLY A 232 -2.05 -20.75 11.13
N ASP A 233 -2.40 -19.57 11.60
CA ASP A 233 -3.67 -19.31 12.30
C ASP A 233 -4.84 -18.97 11.36
N GLU A 234 -4.60 -18.97 10.05
CA GLU A 234 -5.56 -18.64 8.97
C GLU A 234 -6.02 -17.16 8.98
N TYR A 235 -5.33 -16.27 9.68
CA TYR A 235 -5.51 -14.83 9.61
C TYR A 235 -4.27 -14.20 8.99
N LEU A 236 -4.45 -13.15 8.21
CA LEU A 236 -3.35 -12.39 7.64
C LEU A 236 -2.82 -11.40 8.68
N ASP A 237 -1.61 -11.60 9.16
CA ASP A 237 -0.90 -10.62 9.99
C ASP A 237 -0.22 -9.57 9.10
N PRO A 238 -0.83 -8.39 8.88
CA PRO A 238 -0.20 -7.36 8.08
C PRO A 238 0.93 -6.69 8.87
N GLY A 239 2.06 -6.43 8.21
CA GLY A 239 3.15 -5.68 8.80
C GLY A 239 2.85 -4.18 8.96
N TRP A 240 3.85 -3.42 9.43
CA TRP A 240 3.69 -1.97 9.66
C TRP A 240 3.33 -1.16 8.42
N ILE A 241 3.54 -1.67 7.22
CA ILE A 241 3.13 -1.02 5.97
C ILE A 241 1.61 -0.84 5.88
N ALA A 242 0.84 -1.68 6.57
CA ALA A 242 -0.61 -1.54 6.66
C ALA A 242 -1.06 -0.43 7.60
N TYR A 243 -0.24 -0.08 8.60
CA TYR A 243 -0.57 0.87 9.66
C TYR A 243 0.10 2.23 9.52
N LEU A 244 1.15 2.34 8.70
CA LEU A 244 1.98 3.54 8.56
C LEU A 244 1.88 4.15 7.17
N THR A 245 1.97 5.47 7.11
CA THR A 245 2.06 6.26 5.88
C THR A 245 3.07 7.40 6.02
N CYS A 246 3.54 7.93 4.88
CA CYS A 246 4.32 9.18 4.81
C CYS A 246 3.53 10.33 4.18
N TYR A 247 2.31 10.08 3.70
CA TYR A 247 1.65 10.95 2.72
C TYR A 247 0.40 11.64 3.24
N SER A 248 -0.21 11.15 4.35
CA SER A 248 -1.50 11.65 4.81
C SER A 248 -1.44 13.10 5.29
N TYR A 249 -2.40 13.89 4.84
CA TYR A 249 -2.72 15.21 5.34
C TYR A 249 -4.20 15.51 5.06
N GLU A 250 -4.76 16.47 5.77
CA GLU A 250 -6.08 17.04 5.52
C GLU A 250 -5.94 18.49 5.10
N ARG A 251 -6.70 18.93 4.10
CA ARG A 251 -6.83 20.36 3.80
C ARG A 251 -7.61 21.05 4.92
N ASN A 252 -7.19 22.26 5.27
CA ASN A 252 -7.84 23.05 6.31
C ASN A 252 -9.10 23.76 5.79
N VAL A 253 -10.04 22.95 5.27
CA VAL A 253 -11.33 23.39 4.71
C VAL A 253 -12.48 22.61 5.34
N ASP A 254 -13.68 23.20 5.30
CA ASP A 254 -14.90 22.52 5.72
C ASP A 254 -15.47 21.58 4.61
N ALA A 255 -16.61 20.94 4.89
CA ALA A 255 -17.28 20.04 3.96
C ALA A 255 -17.67 20.70 2.62
N GLU A 256 -17.87 22.02 2.61
CA GLU A 256 -18.20 22.79 1.40
C GLU A 256 -16.96 23.30 0.67
N GLY A 257 -15.73 22.95 1.16
CA GLY A 257 -14.47 23.38 0.59
C GLY A 257 -14.06 24.80 0.94
N LYS A 258 -14.70 25.44 1.93
CA LYS A 258 -14.36 26.77 2.41
C LYS A 258 -13.28 26.69 3.48
N GLU A 259 -12.39 27.68 3.54
CA GLU A 259 -11.38 27.76 4.60
C GLU A 259 -12.01 27.77 5.98
N ARG A 260 -11.53 26.92 6.89
CA ARG A 260 -11.94 26.89 8.30
C ARG A 260 -11.57 28.17 9.02
N ILE A 261 -12.43 28.62 9.92
CA ILE A 261 -12.21 29.83 10.71
C ILE A 261 -11.28 29.53 11.87
N ASN A 262 -10.12 30.18 11.89
CA ASN A 262 -9.17 30.05 12.99
C ASN A 262 -9.68 30.78 14.23
N ILE A 263 -10.14 30.03 15.24
CA ILE A 263 -10.72 30.57 16.49
C ILE A 263 -9.73 31.39 17.31
N ASN A 264 -8.42 31.17 17.14
CA ASN A 264 -7.37 31.93 17.80
C ASN A 264 -7.13 33.31 17.19
N GLN A 265 -7.55 33.53 15.94
CA GLN A 265 -7.25 34.75 15.18
C GLN A 265 -8.51 35.52 14.74
N ALA A 266 -9.65 34.84 14.56
CA ALA A 266 -10.86 35.40 14.03
C ALA A 266 -11.39 36.56 14.90
N THR A 267 -11.91 37.58 14.25
CA THR A 267 -12.64 38.67 14.94
C THR A 267 -14.00 38.19 15.41
N GLN A 268 -14.59 38.87 16.40
CA GLN A 268 -15.94 38.57 16.88
C GLN A 268 -16.96 38.57 15.72
N GLN A 269 -16.84 39.50 14.78
CA GLN A 269 -17.71 39.60 13.60
C GLN A 269 -17.53 38.36 12.68
N GLN A 270 -16.31 37.94 12.40
CA GLN A 270 -16.07 36.75 11.59
C GLN A 270 -16.64 35.48 12.23
N LEU A 271 -16.57 35.35 13.57
CA LEU A 271 -17.16 34.21 14.29
C LEU A 271 -18.69 34.21 14.20
N GLN A 272 -19.34 35.42 14.28
CA GLN A 272 -20.78 35.53 14.14
C GLN A 272 -21.25 35.23 12.71
N ASP A 273 -20.66 35.89 11.73
CA ASP A 273 -21.10 35.80 10.33
C ASP A 273 -20.73 34.44 9.70
N GLY A 274 -19.53 33.92 10.00
CA GLY A 274 -19.02 32.67 9.42
C GLY A 274 -19.56 31.42 10.11
N LEU A 275 -19.84 31.45 11.42
CA LEU A 275 -20.28 30.28 12.18
C LEU A 275 -21.76 30.36 12.62
N GLY A 276 -22.39 31.50 12.45
CA GLY A 276 -23.78 31.74 12.94
C GLY A 276 -23.89 31.84 14.46
N LEU A 277 -22.79 32.18 15.14
CA LEU A 277 -22.77 32.28 16.59
C LEU A 277 -23.49 33.54 17.08
N LYS A 278 -24.09 33.44 18.27
CA LYS A 278 -24.62 34.62 18.98
C LYS A 278 -23.48 35.57 19.34
N ALA A 279 -23.75 36.85 19.47
CA ALA A 279 -22.76 37.83 19.89
C ALA A 279 -22.12 37.52 21.26
N SER A 280 -22.89 36.94 22.18
CA SER A 280 -22.41 36.47 23.49
C SER A 280 -21.40 35.32 23.37
N GLN A 281 -21.65 34.33 22.50
CA GLN A 281 -20.78 33.17 22.22
C GLN A 281 -19.48 33.58 21.53
N ALA A 282 -19.60 34.41 20.47
CA ALA A 282 -18.44 34.92 19.75
C ALA A 282 -17.53 35.76 20.66
N ARG A 283 -18.13 36.58 21.52
CA ARG A 283 -17.40 37.34 22.53
C ARG A 283 -16.70 36.43 23.53
N TRP A 284 -17.36 35.35 23.99
CA TRP A 284 -16.76 34.41 24.91
C TRP A 284 -15.50 33.80 24.31
N ILE A 285 -15.50 33.40 23.04
CA ILE A 285 -14.32 32.89 22.35
C ILE A 285 -13.18 33.92 22.36
N VAL A 286 -13.48 35.17 21.98
CA VAL A 286 -12.47 36.23 21.92
C VAL A 286 -11.87 36.54 23.31
N ASP A 287 -12.71 36.56 24.36
CA ASP A 287 -12.29 36.87 25.72
C ASP A 287 -11.46 35.72 26.37
N ASN A 288 -11.70 34.47 25.96
CA ASN A 288 -11.05 33.29 26.55
C ASN A 288 -9.81 32.76 25.80
N ARG A 289 -9.48 33.31 24.65
CA ARG A 289 -8.32 32.88 23.84
C ARG A 289 -6.96 33.50 24.26
N GLY A 290 -6.86 34.14 25.44
CA GLY A 290 -5.68 34.92 25.86
C GLY A 290 -4.35 34.11 25.88
N GLY A 291 -4.39 32.79 26.00
CA GLY A 291 -3.25 31.88 25.88
C GLY A 291 -3.23 31.05 24.59
N GLY A 292 -4.19 31.25 23.68
CA GLY A 292 -4.48 30.37 22.55
C GLY A 292 -5.19 29.09 22.94
N PHE A 293 -6.22 28.71 22.19
CA PHE A 293 -6.84 27.39 22.31
C PHE A 293 -5.85 26.37 21.71
N ARG A 294 -5.67 25.25 22.38
CA ARG A 294 -4.80 24.13 21.94
C ARG A 294 -5.58 23.07 21.16
N SER A 295 -6.91 23.06 21.31
CA SER A 295 -7.83 22.19 20.62
C SER A 295 -9.12 22.94 20.32
N ILE A 296 -9.81 22.59 19.22
CA ILE A 296 -11.17 23.11 18.96
C ILE A 296 -12.12 22.70 20.10
N ALA A 297 -11.90 21.57 20.72
CA ALA A 297 -12.71 21.08 21.84
C ALA A 297 -12.52 21.90 23.14
N ASP A 298 -11.55 22.81 23.21
CA ASP A 298 -11.45 23.77 24.32
C ASP A 298 -12.64 24.73 24.40
N LEU A 299 -13.38 24.85 23.30
CA LEU A 299 -14.64 25.58 23.26
C LEU A 299 -15.75 24.90 24.08
N ILE A 300 -15.68 23.57 24.27
CA ILE A 300 -16.67 22.82 25.05
C ILE A 300 -16.52 23.15 26.52
N ASN A 301 -17.49 23.84 27.06
CA ASN A 301 -17.51 24.11 28.50
C ASN A 301 -18.30 23.02 29.22
N ASP A 302 -17.57 22.11 29.86
CA ASP A 302 -18.14 21.02 30.68
C ASP A 302 -18.70 21.51 32.05
N ARG A 303 -18.55 22.77 32.34
CA ARG A 303 -19.22 23.36 33.51
C ARG A 303 -20.67 23.54 33.16
N SER A 304 -21.52 22.60 33.62
CA SER A 304 -22.97 22.84 33.75
C SER A 304 -23.20 24.27 34.23
N PRO A 305 -24.10 25.04 33.61
CA PRO A 305 -24.39 26.36 34.11
C PRO A 305 -24.74 26.19 35.58
N LYS A 306 -23.85 26.66 36.49
CA LYS A 306 -24.21 26.77 37.89
C LYS A 306 -25.54 27.50 37.86
N THR A 307 -26.59 26.84 38.36
CA THR A 307 -27.91 27.38 38.51
C THR A 307 -27.77 28.86 38.76
N ALA A 308 -28.09 29.65 37.71
CA ALA A 308 -28.16 31.09 37.86
C ALA A 308 -29.21 31.32 38.94
N SER A 309 -28.76 31.58 40.14
CA SER A 309 -29.63 32.18 41.16
C SER A 309 -30.21 33.39 40.47
N GLU A 310 -31.53 33.40 40.37
CA GLU A 310 -32.35 34.51 39.89
C GLU A 310 -31.90 35.78 40.62
N SER A 311 -30.98 36.50 39.98
CA SER A 311 -30.77 37.92 40.31
C SER A 311 -31.20 38.71 39.09
N SER A 312 -32.43 39.22 39.26
CA SER A 312 -33.10 40.20 38.41
C SER A 312 -32.16 41.31 37.95
N GLY A 313 -32.10 41.51 36.62
CA GLY A 313 -31.53 42.73 36.07
C GLY A 313 -30.90 42.46 34.71
N GLY A 314 -31.66 42.74 33.63
CA GLY A 314 -31.27 42.53 32.25
C GLY A 314 -29.89 43.08 31.91
N ARG A 315 -29.05 42.18 31.43
CA ARG A 315 -27.97 42.48 30.49
C ARG A 315 -27.88 41.29 29.52
N SER A 316 -28.42 41.49 28.37
CA SER A 316 -28.31 40.59 27.19
C SER A 316 -26.88 40.52 26.63
N ASP A 317 -25.87 40.89 27.41
CA ASP A 317 -24.51 41.16 26.94
C ASP A 317 -23.42 40.37 27.71
N GLN A 318 -23.82 39.35 28.48
CA GLN A 318 -22.83 38.49 29.15
C GLN A 318 -22.28 37.45 28.15
N ALA A 319 -20.97 37.28 28.16
CA ALA A 319 -20.28 36.24 27.40
C ALA A 319 -20.81 34.83 27.78
N GLU A 320 -21.29 34.07 26.81
CA GLU A 320 -21.93 32.77 26.97
C GLU A 320 -20.98 31.68 26.38
N PRO A 321 -20.62 30.64 27.13
CA PRO A 321 -19.81 29.55 26.60
C PRO A 321 -20.54 28.76 25.51
N ILE A 322 -19.78 28.04 24.69
CA ILE A 322 -20.30 27.16 23.64
C ILE A 322 -20.84 25.88 24.28
N ASP A 323 -22.10 25.58 24.07
CA ASP A 323 -22.67 24.27 24.44
C ASP A 323 -22.35 23.21 23.42
N LEU A 324 -22.52 21.94 23.80
CA LEU A 324 -22.19 20.78 22.98
C LEU A 324 -22.92 20.72 21.65
N GLN A 325 -24.18 21.14 21.60
CA GLN A 325 -25.00 21.20 20.39
C GLN A 325 -24.43 22.22 19.41
N THR A 326 -24.17 23.45 19.88
CA THR A 326 -23.53 24.48 19.07
C THR A 326 -22.16 24.06 18.58
N PHE A 327 -21.34 23.43 19.47
CA PHE A 327 -20.04 22.89 19.08
C PHE A 327 -20.16 21.89 17.94
N SER A 328 -21.07 20.92 18.02
CA SER A 328 -21.26 19.90 16.97
C SER A 328 -21.63 20.51 15.61
N GLN A 329 -22.32 21.64 15.61
CA GLN A 329 -22.69 22.34 14.36
C GLN A 329 -21.53 23.12 13.72
N ILE A 330 -20.53 23.53 14.51
CA ILE A 330 -19.44 24.36 14.02
C ILE A 330 -18.10 23.60 13.93
N ALA A 331 -17.99 22.40 14.51
CA ALA A 331 -16.73 21.66 14.67
C ALA A 331 -15.97 21.49 13.35
N ASP A 332 -16.67 21.22 12.25
CA ASP A 332 -16.06 21.07 10.93
C ASP A 332 -15.61 22.41 10.31
N ARG A 333 -16.16 23.54 10.75
CA ARG A 333 -15.90 24.87 10.18
C ARG A 333 -14.84 25.68 10.93
N ILE A 334 -14.26 25.11 12.01
CA ILE A 334 -13.29 25.77 12.86
C ILE A 334 -11.95 25.07 12.86
N THR A 335 -10.91 25.83 13.16
CA THR A 335 -9.52 25.35 13.31
C THR A 335 -8.79 26.18 14.35
N ILE A 336 -7.66 25.63 14.85
CA ILE A 336 -6.72 26.34 15.74
C ILE A 336 -5.45 26.78 15.02
N THR A 337 -5.22 26.27 13.79
CA THR A 337 -4.01 26.52 12.99
C THR A 337 -4.32 27.37 11.76
N GLY A 338 -3.29 28.10 11.27
CA GLY A 338 -3.34 28.79 9.98
C GLY A 338 -2.72 28.00 8.82
N GLU A 339 -2.26 26.76 9.07
CA GLU A 339 -1.67 25.91 8.05
C GLU A 339 -2.74 25.48 7.04
N GLN A 340 -2.40 25.50 5.75
CA GLN A 340 -3.32 25.06 4.69
C GLN A 340 -3.50 23.55 4.65
N ARG A 341 -2.47 22.79 5.07
CA ARG A 341 -2.45 21.33 5.14
C ARG A 341 -2.07 20.91 6.55
N ILE A 342 -2.86 20.05 7.13
CA ILE A 342 -2.66 19.51 8.48
C ILE A 342 -2.22 18.06 8.30
N PRO A 343 -0.93 17.73 8.53
CA PRO A 343 -0.43 16.37 8.33
C PRO A 343 -0.89 15.45 9.45
N GLY A 344 -1.06 14.16 9.12
CA GLY A 344 -1.19 13.07 10.08
C GLY A 344 -2.54 12.94 10.77
N ARG A 345 -3.59 13.61 10.31
CA ARG A 345 -4.94 13.30 10.76
C ARG A 345 -5.38 11.96 10.20
N VAL A 346 -6.02 11.16 11.07
CA VAL A 346 -6.49 9.81 10.75
C VAL A 346 -7.99 9.83 10.49
N ASN A 347 -8.41 9.24 9.39
CA ASN A 347 -9.81 9.14 9.00
C ASN A 347 -10.53 8.06 9.82
N LEU A 348 -11.52 8.47 10.61
CA LEU A 348 -12.34 7.58 11.45
C LEU A 348 -13.10 6.51 10.65
N ASN A 349 -13.46 6.84 9.42
CA ASN A 349 -14.28 5.98 8.57
C ASN A 349 -13.49 4.86 7.90
N THR A 350 -12.16 4.98 7.81
CA THR A 350 -11.31 4.05 7.04
C THR A 350 -10.23 3.38 7.87
N ALA A 351 -9.83 3.99 9.00
CA ALA A 351 -8.75 3.48 9.84
C ALA A 351 -9.08 2.12 10.48
N SER A 352 -8.07 1.25 10.63
CA SER A 352 -8.21 -0.01 11.35
C SER A 352 -8.35 0.22 12.86
N ALA A 353 -8.80 -0.82 13.59
CA ALA A 353 -8.92 -0.74 15.04
C ALA A 353 -7.55 -0.47 15.70
N GLU A 354 -6.48 -1.06 15.18
CA GLU A 354 -5.10 -0.91 15.67
C GLU A 354 -4.63 0.55 15.53
N VAL A 355 -4.89 1.18 14.39
CA VAL A 355 -4.55 2.60 14.17
C VAL A 355 -5.37 3.50 15.09
N LEU A 356 -6.66 3.23 15.27
CA LEU A 356 -7.50 3.98 16.20
C LEU A 356 -7.03 3.80 17.64
N MET A 357 -6.68 2.59 18.07
CA MET A 357 -6.10 2.36 19.42
C MET A 357 -4.79 3.13 19.59
N ALA A 358 -3.97 3.27 18.56
CA ALA A 358 -2.75 4.08 18.62
C ALA A 358 -3.03 5.57 18.90
N LEU A 359 -4.20 6.08 18.52
CA LEU A 359 -4.63 7.45 18.82
C LEU A 359 -5.26 7.61 20.18
N PHE A 360 -6.11 6.67 20.61
CA PHE A 360 -6.89 6.78 21.84
C PHE A 360 -6.14 6.28 23.08
N GLY A 361 -5.03 5.54 22.92
CA GLY A 361 -4.24 4.95 23.98
C GLY A 361 -4.40 3.44 24.09
N ARG A 362 -3.75 2.84 25.11
CA ARG A 362 -3.66 1.38 25.28
C ARG A 362 -4.53 0.83 26.40
N ASP A 363 -5.46 1.62 26.91
CA ASP A 363 -6.37 1.15 27.98
C ASP A 363 -7.61 0.47 27.40
N ASP A 364 -8.32 -0.30 28.22
CA ASP A 364 -9.54 -1.04 27.85
C ASP A 364 -10.63 -0.13 27.27
N GLN A 365 -10.66 1.14 27.67
CA GLN A 365 -11.62 2.12 27.15
C GLN A 365 -11.23 2.58 25.77
N ALA A 366 -9.95 2.75 25.47
CA ALA A 366 -9.45 3.06 24.13
C ALA A 366 -9.78 1.95 23.14
N GLU A 367 -9.58 0.69 23.54
CA GLU A 367 -9.97 -0.47 22.74
C GLU A 367 -11.49 -0.50 22.49
N GLN A 368 -12.28 -0.25 23.53
CA GLN A 368 -13.75 -0.20 23.40
C GLN A 368 -14.19 0.91 22.44
N ILE A 369 -13.60 2.10 22.53
CA ILE A 369 -13.90 3.22 21.62
C ILE A 369 -13.53 2.84 20.18
N ALA A 370 -12.32 2.33 19.95
CA ALA A 370 -11.86 1.93 18.62
C ALA A 370 -12.79 0.89 17.97
N ARG A 371 -13.14 -0.16 18.72
CA ARG A 371 -14.07 -1.20 18.25
C ARG A 371 -15.48 -0.66 18.01
N SER A 372 -15.96 0.27 18.84
CA SER A 372 -17.27 0.91 18.66
C SER A 372 -17.29 1.74 17.38
N ILE A 373 -16.25 2.54 17.11
CA ILE A 373 -16.13 3.32 15.86
C ILE A 373 -16.18 2.40 14.64
N VAL A 374 -15.41 1.32 14.65
CA VAL A 374 -15.38 0.34 13.54
C VAL A 374 -16.75 -0.32 13.33
N ALA A 375 -17.45 -0.66 14.42
CA ALA A 375 -18.79 -1.26 14.34
C ALA A 375 -19.85 -0.26 13.84
N ASP A 376 -19.83 0.97 14.37
CA ASP A 376 -20.84 1.98 14.05
C ASP A 376 -20.74 2.47 12.61
N ARG A 377 -19.52 2.74 12.10
CA ARG A 377 -19.33 3.19 10.73
C ARG A 377 -19.83 2.20 9.68
N ALA A 378 -19.80 0.90 9.99
CA ALA A 378 -20.31 -0.15 9.10
C ALA A 378 -21.84 -0.08 8.92
N GLY A 379 -22.56 0.58 9.83
CA GLY A 379 -24.00 0.81 9.75
C GLY A 379 -24.38 2.17 9.15
N LEU A 380 -23.43 3.05 8.88
CA LEU A 380 -23.65 4.40 8.39
C LEU A 380 -23.40 4.48 6.88
N PRO A 381 -24.39 4.86 6.04
CA PRO A 381 -24.24 4.90 4.58
C PRO A 381 -23.12 5.83 4.08
N TYR A 382 -22.78 6.86 4.85
CA TYR A 382 -21.76 7.85 4.53
C TYR A 382 -20.66 7.92 5.60
N GLY A 383 -20.58 6.92 6.48
CA GLY A 383 -19.70 6.96 7.65
C GLY A 383 -20.05 8.12 8.60
N PHE A 384 -19.08 8.48 9.43
CA PHE A 384 -19.13 9.71 10.23
C PHE A 384 -18.96 10.93 9.32
N THR A 385 -19.78 11.94 9.48
CA THR A 385 -19.74 13.17 8.69
C THR A 385 -19.06 14.33 9.45
N SER A 386 -18.86 14.16 10.75
CA SER A 386 -18.18 15.13 11.61
C SER A 386 -17.38 14.45 12.72
N VAL A 387 -16.21 14.99 13.03
CA VAL A 387 -15.41 14.54 14.17
C VAL A 387 -16.14 14.71 15.51
N ALA A 388 -17.11 15.62 15.58
CA ALA A 388 -17.93 15.83 16.79
C ALA A 388 -18.80 14.61 17.14
N GLU A 389 -19.10 13.73 16.17
CA GLU A 389 -19.88 12.51 16.39
C GLU A 389 -19.16 11.50 17.31
N LEU A 390 -17.83 11.64 17.47
CA LEU A 390 -17.07 10.88 18.47
C LEU A 390 -17.61 11.08 19.89
N LEU A 391 -18.18 12.24 20.21
CA LEU A 391 -18.76 12.51 21.52
C LEU A 391 -19.96 11.61 21.85
N ASN A 392 -20.55 10.96 20.85
CA ASN A 392 -21.64 9.99 21.01
C ASN A 392 -21.13 8.57 21.29
N GLN A 393 -19.80 8.33 21.16
CA GLN A 393 -19.23 7.00 21.37
C GLN A 393 -19.23 6.58 22.83
N PRO A 394 -19.52 5.31 23.13
CA PRO A 394 -19.40 4.77 24.48
C PRO A 394 -18.00 5.04 25.06
N SER A 395 -17.92 5.40 26.32
CA SER A 395 -16.66 5.71 27.02
C SER A 395 -15.89 6.94 26.51
N MET A 396 -16.40 7.69 25.53
CA MET A 396 -15.81 8.95 25.08
C MET A 396 -16.16 10.06 26.08
N THR A 397 -15.18 10.51 26.83
CA THR A 397 -15.31 11.72 27.68
C THR A 397 -14.86 12.97 26.93
N VAL A 398 -15.25 14.14 27.42
CA VAL A 398 -14.80 15.41 26.83
C VAL A 398 -13.29 15.55 26.90
N GLU A 399 -12.64 15.06 27.96
CA GLU A 399 -11.18 15.06 28.10
C GLU A 399 -10.49 14.18 27.07
N ARG A 400 -11.01 12.95 26.81
CA ARG A 400 -10.50 12.07 25.76
C ARG A 400 -10.71 12.70 24.39
N PHE A 401 -11.88 13.25 24.14
CA PHE A 401 -12.19 13.95 22.89
C PHE A 401 -11.20 15.11 22.65
N LYS A 402 -10.91 15.93 23.67
CA LYS A 402 -9.90 17.00 23.59
C LYS A 402 -8.51 16.50 23.21
N ALA A 403 -8.13 15.33 23.68
CA ALA A 403 -6.83 14.76 23.39
C ALA A 403 -6.69 14.26 21.94
N VAL A 404 -7.80 13.89 21.28
CA VAL A 404 -7.76 13.21 19.98
C VAL A 404 -8.37 13.99 18.83
N VAL A 405 -9.23 14.99 19.06
CA VAL A 405 -9.97 15.68 18.00
C VAL A 405 -9.07 16.34 16.95
N GLU A 406 -7.87 16.77 17.34
CA GLU A 406 -6.88 17.34 16.41
C GLU A 406 -6.10 16.28 15.62
N LEU A 407 -6.24 15.01 15.99
CA LEU A 407 -5.55 13.87 15.36
C LEU A 407 -6.45 13.11 14.37
N VAL A 408 -7.72 13.45 14.31
CA VAL A 408 -8.72 12.72 13.52
C VAL A 408 -9.39 13.61 12.48
N THR A 409 -9.91 12.96 11.44
CA THR A 409 -10.70 13.54 10.37
C THR A 409 -11.78 12.55 9.92
N VAL A 410 -12.68 13.00 9.06
CA VAL A 410 -13.65 12.14 8.34
C VAL A 410 -13.46 12.19 6.84
N ARG A 411 -12.35 12.80 6.37
CA ARG A 411 -12.04 13.06 4.96
C ARG A 411 -10.62 12.68 4.63
N SER A 412 -10.36 12.48 3.35
CA SER A 412 -9.05 12.11 2.83
C SER A 412 -8.77 12.83 1.51
N ASP A 413 -7.55 13.31 1.37
CA ASP A 413 -7.08 13.93 0.12
C ASP A 413 -6.07 13.04 -0.62
N VAL A 414 -5.50 12.00 0.04
CA VAL A 414 -4.42 11.19 -0.51
C VAL A 414 -4.78 9.71 -0.47
N PHE A 415 -4.64 9.04 -1.61
CA PHE A 415 -4.97 7.63 -1.78
C PHE A 415 -3.84 6.87 -2.46
N THR A 416 -3.61 5.64 -2.03
CA THR A 416 -2.77 4.68 -2.75
C THR A 416 -3.64 3.82 -3.64
N ILE A 417 -3.32 3.79 -4.93
CA ILE A 417 -3.96 2.93 -5.92
C ILE A 417 -2.99 1.81 -6.28
N GLN A 418 -3.38 0.58 -6.04
CA GLN A 418 -2.65 -0.63 -6.42
C GLN A 418 -3.40 -1.33 -7.53
N CYS A 419 -2.73 -1.62 -8.63
CA CYS A 419 -3.32 -2.37 -9.73
C CYS A 419 -2.43 -3.55 -10.09
N LEU A 420 -3.02 -4.73 -10.17
CA LEU A 420 -2.39 -5.96 -10.64
C LEU A 420 -3.10 -6.43 -11.90
N ALA A 421 -2.36 -6.70 -12.97
CA ALA A 421 -2.90 -7.30 -14.18
C ALA A 421 -2.20 -8.61 -14.48
N THR A 422 -2.97 -9.59 -14.98
CA THR A 422 -2.49 -10.92 -15.34
C THR A 422 -2.99 -11.29 -16.71
N ALA A 423 -2.10 -11.86 -17.55
CA ALA A 423 -2.45 -12.34 -18.88
C ALA A 423 -3.03 -13.76 -18.82
N ASP A 424 -4.17 -13.98 -19.47
CA ASP A 424 -4.94 -15.24 -19.45
C ASP A 424 -4.15 -16.45 -19.98
N VAL A 425 -3.23 -16.25 -20.91
CA VAL A 425 -2.57 -17.35 -21.64
C VAL A 425 -1.18 -17.66 -21.10
N THR A 426 -0.40 -16.64 -20.83
CA THR A 426 1.01 -16.81 -20.42
C THR A 426 1.18 -16.77 -18.91
N GLY A 427 0.18 -16.24 -18.16
CA GLY A 427 0.30 -15.95 -16.72
C GLY A 427 1.28 -14.81 -16.41
N ALA A 428 1.74 -14.08 -17.45
CA ALA A 428 2.55 -12.89 -17.22
C ALA A 428 1.74 -11.87 -16.43
N ASN A 429 2.35 -11.26 -15.41
CA ASN A 429 1.71 -10.28 -14.57
C ASN A 429 2.47 -8.95 -14.57
N PHE A 430 1.80 -7.90 -14.17
CA PHE A 430 2.37 -6.57 -14.01
C PHE A 430 1.65 -5.84 -12.89
N ARG A 431 2.40 -5.11 -12.05
CA ARG A 431 1.85 -4.33 -10.94
C ARG A 431 2.20 -2.85 -11.11
N ILE A 432 1.23 -1.99 -10.82
CA ILE A 432 1.44 -0.56 -10.61
C ILE A 432 0.93 -0.20 -9.22
N GLU A 433 1.72 0.59 -8.50
CA GLU A 433 1.33 1.22 -7.24
C GLU A 433 1.56 2.72 -7.37
N SER A 434 0.56 3.52 -7.08
CA SER A 434 0.64 4.97 -7.20
C SER A 434 -0.05 5.63 -6.03
N VAL A 435 0.63 6.60 -5.41
CA VAL A 435 0.01 7.50 -4.42
C VAL A 435 -0.44 8.74 -5.14
N VAL A 436 -1.71 9.06 -5.01
CA VAL A 436 -2.35 10.20 -5.69
C VAL A 436 -2.95 11.16 -4.68
N ASP A 437 -2.82 12.45 -4.95
CA ASP A 437 -3.40 13.56 -4.20
C ASP A 437 -4.56 14.13 -5.03
N ARG A 438 -5.79 13.97 -4.53
CA ARG A 438 -7.02 14.48 -5.16
C ARG A 438 -7.42 15.89 -4.72
N SER A 439 -6.57 16.54 -3.90
CA SER A 439 -6.82 17.95 -3.51
C SER A 439 -6.82 18.88 -4.71
N THR A 440 -6.17 18.49 -5.79
CA THR A 440 -6.12 19.19 -7.08
C THR A 440 -6.90 18.42 -8.16
N SER A 441 -7.36 19.13 -9.18
CA SER A 441 -7.97 18.52 -10.37
C SER A 441 -7.17 18.93 -11.62
N PRO A 442 -6.58 18.00 -12.35
CA PRO A 442 -6.54 16.54 -12.10
C PRO A 442 -5.72 16.17 -10.86
N CYS A 443 -5.93 14.94 -10.36
CA CYS A 443 -5.15 14.40 -9.26
C CYS A 443 -3.65 14.45 -9.54
N THR A 444 -2.86 14.80 -8.53
CA THR A 444 -1.40 14.84 -8.62
C THR A 444 -0.81 13.52 -8.14
N VAL A 445 0.10 12.93 -8.93
CA VAL A 445 0.84 11.72 -8.53
C VAL A 445 2.01 12.11 -7.63
N LEU A 446 2.01 11.61 -6.38
CA LEU A 446 3.06 11.83 -5.39
C LEU A 446 4.13 10.74 -5.42
N TYR A 447 3.73 9.50 -5.71
CA TYR A 447 4.62 8.35 -5.78
C TYR A 447 4.17 7.42 -6.91
N TRP A 448 5.14 6.76 -7.54
CA TRP A 448 4.92 5.81 -8.61
C TRP A 448 5.90 4.66 -8.54
N TYR A 449 5.36 3.45 -8.49
CA TYR A 449 6.11 2.20 -8.64
C TYR A 449 5.47 1.35 -9.73
N GLN A 450 6.29 0.66 -10.51
CA GLN A 450 5.82 -0.32 -11.50
C GLN A 450 6.82 -1.46 -11.64
N GLY A 451 6.36 -2.68 -11.84
CA GLY A 451 7.20 -3.84 -12.05
C GLY A 451 6.40 -5.07 -12.44
N ALA A 452 7.10 -6.08 -12.97
CA ALA A 452 6.59 -7.44 -13.01
C ALA A 452 6.75 -8.05 -11.61
N ASN A 453 5.76 -8.81 -11.18
CA ASN A 453 5.78 -9.52 -9.90
C ASN A 453 6.58 -10.82 -10.04
#